data_7f8a61dee1abb288053600d1caab63d9
#
_entry.id   7f8a61dee1abb288053600d1caab63d9
#
_cell.length_a   1.000
_cell.length_b   1.000
_cell.length_c   1.000
_cell.angle_alpha   90.00
_cell.angle_beta   90.00
_cell.angle_gamma   90.00
#
_symmetry.space_group_name_H-M   'P 1'
#
loop_
_entity.id
_entity.type
_entity.pdbx_description
1 polymer ?
#
loop_
_entity_poly.entity_id
_entity_poly.type
_entity_poly.pdbx_seq_one_letter_code
_entity_poly.pdbx_strand_id
1 'polypeptide(L)'
;MFSQFGIEGTQKKYPTQLSGGMRQRAALLRTYMFSKDVALLDEPFSALDTITKSSMHSWYLDVMEKIRMSTLFITHDIDEAILISDRIYLLSGSPGEITDEIIIREPKPRREDFNLTEEFLEYKRKILSLLR
;
A
#
# COMPACT_ATOMS: atom_id res chain seq x y z
N MET A 1 -7.01 -16.25 -10.57
CA MET A 1 -6.32 -15.49 -9.51
C MET A 1 -5.07 -14.76 -10.01
N PHE A 2 -4.18 -15.42 -10.75
CA PHE A 2 -2.98 -14.73 -11.29
C PHE A 2 -3.32 -13.54 -12.18
N SER A 3 -4.41 -13.60 -12.95
CA SER A 3 -4.85 -12.49 -13.79
C SER A 3 -5.23 -11.25 -12.99
N GLN A 4 -5.86 -11.41 -11.81
CA GLN A 4 -6.22 -10.30 -10.93
C GLN A 4 -5.00 -9.58 -10.39
N PHE A 5 -3.89 -10.30 -10.21
CA PHE A 5 -2.63 -9.74 -9.72
C PHE A 5 -1.69 -9.29 -10.83
N GLY A 6 -2.10 -9.46 -12.11
CA GLY A 6 -1.30 -9.01 -13.25
C GLY A 6 0.01 -9.77 -13.44
N ILE A 7 0.04 -11.03 -13.03
CA ILE A 7 1.24 -11.88 -13.14
C ILE A 7 0.97 -13.16 -13.93
N GLU A 8 0.03 -13.10 -14.85
CA GLU A 8 -0.27 -14.23 -15.73
C GLU A 8 1.00 -14.70 -16.46
N GLY A 9 1.12 -16.01 -16.62
CA GLY A 9 2.26 -16.60 -17.30
C GLY A 9 3.51 -16.75 -16.45
N THR A 10 3.48 -16.34 -15.17
CA THR A 10 4.64 -16.40 -14.28
C THR A 10 4.59 -17.56 -13.29
N GLN A 11 3.56 -18.39 -13.33
CA GLN A 11 3.32 -19.44 -12.33
C GLN A 11 4.47 -20.44 -12.17
N LYS A 12 5.21 -20.68 -13.26
CA LYS A 12 6.31 -21.63 -13.29
C LYS A 12 7.68 -20.96 -13.31
N LYS A 13 7.74 -19.65 -13.16
CA LYS A 13 9.01 -18.92 -13.16
C LYS A 13 9.60 -18.87 -11.75
N TYR A 14 10.92 -18.92 -11.68
CA TYR A 14 11.65 -18.71 -10.43
C TYR A 14 11.67 -17.23 -10.08
N PRO A 15 11.82 -16.88 -8.78
CA PRO A 15 11.86 -15.46 -8.37
C PRO A 15 12.90 -14.62 -9.11
N THR A 16 14.04 -15.22 -9.48
CA THR A 16 15.10 -14.53 -10.22
C THR A 16 14.69 -14.14 -11.65
N GLN A 17 13.62 -14.75 -12.17
CA GLN A 17 13.10 -14.47 -13.53
C GLN A 17 12.04 -13.38 -13.53
N LEU A 18 11.72 -12.81 -12.37
CA LEU A 18 10.68 -11.80 -12.23
C LEU A 18 11.29 -10.42 -12.00
N SER A 19 10.63 -9.36 -12.52
CA SER A 19 10.97 -8.00 -12.15
C SER A 19 10.66 -7.75 -10.68
N GLY A 20 11.20 -6.65 -10.12
CA GLY A 20 10.92 -6.27 -8.73
C GLY A 20 9.42 -6.11 -8.46
N GLY A 21 8.71 -5.45 -9.37
CA GLY A 21 7.26 -5.29 -9.26
C GLY A 21 6.51 -6.61 -9.34
N MET A 22 6.92 -7.50 -10.23
CA MET A 22 6.29 -8.82 -10.36
C MET A 22 6.54 -9.70 -9.14
N ARG A 23 7.73 -9.62 -8.55
CA ARG A 23 8.03 -10.32 -7.29
C ARG A 23 7.09 -9.86 -6.18
N GLN A 24 6.86 -8.56 -6.09
CA GLN A 24 5.96 -8.00 -5.07
C GLN A 24 4.51 -8.42 -5.32
N ARG A 25 4.08 -8.45 -6.57
CA ARG A 25 2.73 -8.96 -6.91
C ARG A 25 2.59 -10.42 -6.52
N ALA A 26 3.60 -11.24 -6.79
CA ALA A 26 3.59 -12.66 -6.42
C ALA A 26 3.57 -12.83 -4.89
N ALA A 27 4.33 -12.02 -4.16
CA ALA A 27 4.35 -12.05 -2.70
C ALA A 27 2.97 -11.66 -2.12
N LEU A 28 2.31 -10.67 -2.69
CA LEU A 28 0.96 -10.27 -2.29
C LEU A 28 -0.06 -11.37 -2.58
N LEU A 29 0.05 -12.03 -3.73
CA LEU A 29 -0.79 -13.17 -4.05
C LEU A 29 -0.65 -14.28 -3.01
N ARG A 30 0.58 -14.58 -2.63
CA ARG A 30 0.84 -15.59 -1.60
C ARG A 30 0.21 -15.21 -0.27
N THR A 31 0.38 -13.95 0.15
CA THR A 31 -0.24 -13.44 1.37
C THR A 31 -1.75 -13.57 1.32
N TYR A 32 -2.34 -13.20 0.20
CA TYR A 32 -3.78 -13.31 -0.02
C TYR A 32 -4.27 -14.76 0.08
N MET A 33 -3.53 -15.70 -0.52
CA MET A 33 -3.91 -17.12 -0.49
C MET A 33 -3.90 -17.71 0.92
N PHE A 34 -3.05 -17.21 1.80
CA PHE A 34 -2.94 -17.69 3.18
C PHE A 34 -3.75 -16.88 4.17
N SER A 35 -4.31 -15.76 3.75
CA SER A 35 -5.13 -14.89 4.60
C SER A 35 -6.60 -15.15 4.35
N LYS A 36 -7.41 -15.11 5.40
CA LYS A 36 -8.87 -15.29 5.26
C LYS A 36 -9.58 -13.94 5.19
N ASP A 37 -9.47 -13.16 6.25
CA ASP A 37 -10.20 -11.90 6.37
C ASP A 37 -9.31 -10.69 6.49
N VAL A 38 -8.09 -10.86 6.98
CA VAL A 38 -7.15 -9.77 7.23
C VAL A 38 -5.78 -10.14 6.67
N ALA A 39 -5.21 -9.24 5.90
CA ALA A 39 -3.82 -9.36 5.42
C ALA A 39 -2.93 -8.40 6.19
N LEU A 40 -1.72 -8.85 6.51
CA LEU A 40 -0.70 -8.03 7.15
C LEU A 40 0.45 -7.83 6.16
N LEU A 41 0.71 -6.59 5.80
CA LEU A 41 1.76 -6.22 4.85
C LEU A 41 2.76 -5.28 5.53
N ASP A 42 4.00 -5.70 5.61
CA ASP A 42 5.07 -4.94 6.25
C ASP A 42 6.01 -4.38 5.19
N GLU A 43 5.85 -3.10 4.90
CA GLU A 43 6.65 -2.36 3.92
C GLU A 43 6.82 -3.09 2.58
N PRO A 44 5.71 -3.51 1.94
CA PRO A 44 5.80 -4.40 0.78
C PRO A 44 6.45 -3.76 -0.45
N PHE A 45 6.48 -2.43 -0.54
CA PHE A 45 7.00 -1.72 -1.71
C PHE A 45 8.26 -0.91 -1.43
N SER A 46 8.85 -1.03 -0.24
CA SER A 46 9.97 -0.19 0.17
C SER A 46 11.24 -0.35 -0.67
N ALA A 47 11.44 -1.53 -1.27
CA ALA A 47 12.61 -1.81 -2.08
C ALA A 47 12.49 -1.37 -3.54
N LEU A 48 11.35 -0.81 -3.94
CA LEU A 48 11.09 -0.42 -5.32
C LEU A 48 11.51 1.02 -5.58
N ASP A 49 11.93 1.31 -6.81
CA ASP A 49 12.20 2.67 -7.24
C ASP A 49 10.89 3.48 -7.34
N THR A 50 11.00 4.80 -7.45
CA THR A 50 9.85 5.72 -7.42
C THR A 50 8.81 5.42 -8.51
N ILE A 51 9.25 5.17 -9.73
CA ILE A 51 8.34 4.92 -10.85
C ILE A 51 7.61 3.58 -10.67
N THR A 52 8.36 2.54 -10.35
CA THR A 52 7.79 1.20 -10.11
C THR A 52 6.84 1.23 -8.91
N LYS A 53 7.20 1.95 -7.86
CA LYS A 53 6.38 2.10 -6.66
C LYS A 53 5.04 2.76 -6.98
N SER A 54 5.03 3.82 -7.78
CA SER A 54 3.81 4.49 -8.21
C SER A 54 2.89 3.55 -8.99
N SER A 55 3.47 2.80 -9.92
CA SER A 55 2.74 1.78 -10.69
C SER A 55 2.15 0.71 -9.78
N MET A 56 2.90 0.28 -8.77
CA MET A 56 2.45 -0.73 -7.81
C MET A 56 1.32 -0.22 -6.91
N HIS A 57 1.33 1.06 -6.55
CA HIS A 57 0.25 1.66 -5.78
C HIS A 57 -1.07 1.61 -6.55
N SER A 58 -1.05 1.99 -7.82
CA SER A 58 -2.24 1.93 -8.68
C SER A 58 -2.77 0.51 -8.81
N TRP A 59 -1.87 -0.42 -9.08
CA TRP A 59 -2.21 -1.84 -9.17
C TRP A 59 -2.80 -2.38 -7.85
N TYR A 60 -2.18 -2.03 -6.73
CA TYR A 60 -2.63 -2.46 -5.41
C TYR A 60 -4.05 -1.98 -5.12
N LEU A 61 -4.33 -0.71 -5.39
CA LEU A 61 -5.67 -0.15 -5.17
C LEU A 61 -6.73 -0.85 -6.02
N ASP A 62 -6.41 -1.14 -7.28
CA ASP A 62 -7.32 -1.86 -8.17
C ASP A 62 -7.63 -3.27 -7.67
N VAL A 63 -6.60 -3.98 -7.24
CA VAL A 63 -6.74 -5.35 -6.74
C VAL A 63 -7.53 -5.38 -5.44
N MET A 64 -7.24 -4.48 -4.51
CA MET A 64 -7.91 -4.44 -3.20
C MET A 64 -9.38 -4.07 -3.33
N GLU A 65 -9.75 -3.27 -4.31
CA GLU A 65 -11.14 -2.97 -4.60
C GLU A 65 -11.92 -4.22 -5.00
N LYS A 66 -11.29 -5.09 -5.78
CA LYS A 66 -11.92 -6.34 -6.25
C LYS A 66 -11.96 -7.41 -5.17
N ILE A 67 -10.94 -7.51 -4.36
CA ILE A 67 -10.79 -8.59 -3.37
C ILE A 67 -11.52 -8.28 -2.07
N ARG A 68 -11.61 -7.02 -1.67
CA ARG A 68 -12.30 -6.57 -0.45
C ARG A 68 -11.79 -7.23 0.82
N MET A 69 -10.49 -7.31 0.97
CA MET A 69 -9.87 -7.82 2.18
C MET A 69 -9.43 -6.65 3.06
N SER A 70 -9.63 -6.78 4.36
CA SER A 70 -9.07 -5.82 5.32
C SER A 70 -7.57 -6.00 5.37
N THR A 71 -6.83 -4.90 5.33
CA THR A 71 -5.37 -4.95 5.30
C THR A 71 -4.78 -4.02 6.34
N LEU A 72 -3.85 -4.54 7.11
CA LEU A 72 -2.98 -3.72 7.94
C LEU A 72 -1.66 -3.53 7.17
N PHE A 73 -1.42 -2.31 6.73
CA PHE A 73 -0.29 -1.97 5.89
C PHE A 73 0.70 -1.12 6.68
N ILE A 74 1.91 -1.60 6.86
CA ILE A 74 2.96 -0.90 7.60
C ILE A 74 3.90 -0.23 6.60
N THR A 75 4.10 1.07 6.76
CA THR A 75 4.99 1.85 5.90
C THR A 75 5.56 3.03 6.67
N HIS A 76 6.74 3.48 6.27
CA HIS A 76 7.34 4.73 6.73
C HIS A 76 7.17 5.85 5.69
N ASP A 77 6.57 5.55 4.55
CA ASP A 77 6.33 6.50 3.47
C ASP A 77 4.98 7.18 3.66
N ILE A 78 4.99 8.47 4.00
CA ILE A 78 3.77 9.22 4.29
C ILE A 78 2.86 9.31 3.08
N ASP A 79 3.41 9.57 1.90
CA ASP A 79 2.64 9.68 0.67
C ASP A 79 1.92 8.36 0.36
N GLU A 80 2.61 7.24 0.53
CA GLU A 80 2.05 5.90 0.37
C GLU A 80 0.88 5.68 1.32
N ALA A 81 1.06 6.02 2.60
CA ALA A 81 0.01 5.84 3.60
C ALA A 81 -1.25 6.62 3.23
N ILE A 82 -1.12 7.87 2.78
CA ILE A 82 -2.27 8.70 2.39
C ILE A 82 -2.96 8.13 1.15
N LEU A 83 -2.18 7.67 0.16
CA LEU A 83 -2.72 7.17 -1.10
C LEU A 83 -3.54 5.90 -0.94
N ILE A 84 -3.09 4.96 -0.13
CA ILE A 84 -3.65 3.62 -0.11
C ILE A 84 -4.57 3.30 1.06
N SER A 85 -4.58 4.13 2.09
CA SER A 85 -5.28 3.82 3.34
C SER A 85 -6.62 4.52 3.47
N ASP A 86 -7.55 3.90 4.17
CA ASP A 86 -8.77 4.55 4.65
C ASP A 86 -8.50 5.26 5.98
N ARG A 87 -7.58 4.68 6.76
CA ARG A 87 -7.27 5.14 8.11
C ARG A 87 -5.79 4.94 8.38
N ILE A 88 -5.16 5.95 8.98
CA ILE A 88 -3.74 5.92 9.30
C ILE A 88 -3.58 6.01 10.82
N TYR A 89 -2.80 5.10 11.39
CA TYR A 89 -2.38 5.18 12.78
C TYR A 89 -0.91 5.60 12.82
N LEU A 90 -0.61 6.63 13.59
CA LEU A 90 0.76 7.11 13.77
C LEU A 90 1.38 6.40 14.96
N LEU A 91 2.55 5.82 14.73
CA LEU A 91 3.33 5.14 15.75
C LEU A 91 4.55 5.97 16.06
N SER A 92 4.73 6.36 17.31
CA SER A 92 5.89 7.15 17.71
C SER A 92 6.34 6.81 19.13
N GLY A 93 7.50 7.30 19.49
CA GLY A 93 8.06 7.08 20.82
C GLY A 93 8.93 5.84 20.92
N SER A 94 9.55 5.66 22.10
CA SER A 94 10.40 4.52 22.44
C SER A 94 10.14 4.12 23.89
N PRO A 95 9.37 3.03 24.15
CA PRO A 95 8.78 2.12 23.16
C PRO A 95 7.70 2.79 22.30
N GLY A 96 7.47 2.21 21.11
CA GLY A 96 6.50 2.75 20.16
C GLY A 96 5.06 2.64 20.67
N GLU A 97 4.31 3.72 20.53
CA GLU A 97 2.90 3.77 20.88
C GLU A 97 2.10 4.42 19.77
N ILE A 98 0.83 4.01 19.63
CA ILE A 98 -0.08 4.67 18.71
C ILE A 98 -0.50 5.99 19.36
N THR A 99 -0.13 7.10 18.72
CA THR A 99 -0.39 8.43 19.28
C THR A 99 -1.57 9.15 18.63
N ASP A 100 -1.85 8.85 17.37
CA ASP A 100 -2.87 9.55 16.60
C ASP A 100 -3.51 8.64 15.56
N GLU A 101 -4.74 9.01 15.18
CA GLU A 101 -5.50 8.37 14.12
C GLU A 101 -5.93 9.44 13.11
N ILE A 102 -5.72 9.17 11.83
CA ILE A 102 -6.13 10.08 10.75
C ILE A 102 -7.01 9.31 9.77
N ILE A 103 -8.18 9.84 9.51
CA ILE A 103 -9.13 9.25 8.55
C ILE A 103 -8.98 9.97 7.22
N ILE A 104 -8.73 9.21 6.16
CA ILE A 104 -8.63 9.74 4.81
C ILE A 104 -10.02 9.72 4.19
N ARG A 105 -10.56 10.89 3.90
CA ARG A 105 -11.95 11.05 3.43
C ARG A 105 -12.10 10.98 1.92
N GLU A 106 -10.99 11.02 1.17
CA GLU A 106 -11.05 10.87 -0.28
C GLU A 106 -11.58 9.47 -0.64
N PRO A 107 -12.63 9.37 -1.46
CA PRO A 107 -13.20 8.05 -1.78
C PRO A 107 -12.24 7.20 -2.62
N LYS A 108 -12.40 5.90 -2.53
CA LYS A 108 -11.70 4.94 -3.39
C LYS A 108 -12.60 4.53 -4.55
N PRO A 109 -12.07 4.28 -5.74
CA PRO A 109 -10.65 4.41 -6.08
C PRO A 109 -10.18 5.87 -6.03
N ARG A 110 -8.91 6.08 -5.67
CA ARG A 110 -8.33 7.42 -5.61
C ARG A 110 -8.27 8.03 -7.00
N ARG A 111 -8.50 9.34 -7.09
CA ARG A 111 -8.29 10.08 -8.33
C ARG A 111 -6.82 9.98 -8.73
N GLU A 112 -6.55 9.91 -10.01
CA GLU A 112 -5.18 9.78 -10.53
C GLU A 112 -4.27 10.91 -10.04
N ASP A 113 -4.82 12.12 -9.89
CA ASP A 113 -4.10 13.32 -9.47
C ASP A 113 -4.26 13.64 -7.98
N PHE A 114 -4.80 12.74 -7.18
CA PHE A 114 -5.05 13.00 -5.75
C PHE A 114 -3.78 13.48 -5.02
N ASN A 115 -2.64 12.87 -5.33
CA ASN A 115 -1.36 13.24 -4.72
C ASN A 115 -0.86 14.65 -5.08
N LEU A 116 -1.52 15.31 -6.03
CA LEU A 116 -1.19 16.68 -6.45
C LEU A 116 -2.21 17.70 -5.94
N THR A 117 -3.16 17.28 -5.11
CA THR A 117 -4.21 18.16 -4.60
C THR A 117 -3.80 18.84 -3.30
N GLU A 118 -4.43 19.97 -3.01
CA GLU A 118 -4.27 20.68 -1.76
C GLU A 118 -4.73 19.85 -0.57
N GLU A 119 -5.78 19.07 -0.75
CA GLU A 119 -6.31 18.14 0.26
C GLU A 119 -5.27 17.11 0.66
N PHE A 120 -4.56 16.53 -0.29
CA PHE A 120 -3.46 15.61 -0.02
C PHE A 120 -2.35 16.28 0.78
N LEU A 121 -1.99 17.50 0.42
CA LEU A 121 -0.98 18.27 1.15
C LEU A 121 -1.40 18.57 2.59
N GLU A 122 -2.67 18.83 2.83
CA GLU A 122 -3.17 19.04 4.18
C GLU A 122 -3.00 17.80 5.05
N TYR A 123 -3.33 16.62 4.53
CA TYR A 123 -3.07 15.37 5.24
C TYR A 123 -1.59 15.20 5.54
N LYS A 124 -0.74 15.45 4.56
CA LYS A 124 0.71 15.32 4.70
C LYS A 124 1.25 16.28 5.75
N ARG A 125 0.84 17.55 5.73
CA ARG A 125 1.24 18.55 6.72
C ARG A 125 0.84 18.14 8.13
N LYS A 126 -0.39 17.64 8.28
CA LYS A 126 -0.91 17.17 9.57
C LYS A 126 -0.05 16.03 10.12
N ILE A 127 0.20 15.02 9.30
CA ILE A 127 1.02 13.88 9.70
C ILE A 127 2.42 14.32 10.10
N LEU A 128 3.07 15.17 9.30
CA LEU A 128 4.40 15.67 9.59
C LEU A 128 4.46 16.47 10.90
N SER A 129 3.40 17.23 11.20
CA SER A 129 3.35 17.99 12.45
C SER A 129 3.19 17.09 13.67
N LEU A 130 2.50 15.97 13.54
CA LEU A 130 2.27 15.02 14.62
C LEU A 130 3.46 14.10 14.88
N LEU A 131 4.30 13.88 13.89
CA LEU A 131 5.49 13.02 14.01
C LEU A 131 6.72 13.73 14.59
N ARG A 132 6.64 15.01 14.84
CA ARG A 132 7.76 15.79 15.41
C ARG A 132 7.94 15.58 16.90
#